data_adf996a8c959e11e1fb2fcf7e24a2c28
#
_entry.id   adf996a8c959e11e1fb2fcf7e24a2c28
#
_cell.length_a   1.000
_cell.length_b   1.000
_cell.length_c   1.000
_cell.angle_alpha   90.00
_cell.angle_beta   90.00
_cell.angle_gamma   90.00
#
_symmetry.space_group_name_H-M   'P 1'
#
loop_
_entity.id
_entity.type
_entity.pdbx_description
1 polymer ?
#
loop_
_entity_poly.entity_id
_entity_poly.type
_entity_poly.pdbx_seq_one_letter_code
_entity_poly.pdbx_strand_id
1 'polypeptide(L)'
;MFSKLKKTWYADDFSYFIRNFGVFTLIFSTMTLIILQVMHSSLYTSVDDTLHGLSNNPQAVIQLAVNRATEEIKDLENAATDTSKTEIKPNVSSNTEVILFDKNFTQLLSGNRFLGLDKIKLEKKELGHIYQIQVFNSYGQEEIYRMILMETNISSVSTNIKYAAVLINTSQLEQASQKHEQLIVIVMASFWILSLLASLYLARVSVRPLLESMQKQQSFVENASHELRTPLAVLQNRLETLFRKPEATIMDVSESIASSLEEVRNMRFLTTNLLNLARRDDGIKPELAEVPTSFFNTTFTNYEMIASENDRVFRFENRIHRTIVTDQLLLKQLMTILFDNAVKYTEEDGEIDFVISATDRNLYLLVSDNGVGISTEDKKKIFDRFYRVDKARTRQKGGFGLGLSLAKQIVDALKGTITVKDNKPKGTIFEVKIAIHTPSKKKK
;
A
#
# COMPACT_ATOMS: atom_id res chain seq x y z
N MET A 1 -12.50 -24.68 6.27
CA MET A 1 -12.30 -23.23 6.46
C MET A 1 -11.75 -22.58 5.18
N PHE A 2 -10.71 -23.09 4.56
CA PHE A 2 -10.11 -22.58 3.31
C PHE A 2 -11.05 -22.56 2.08
N SER A 3 -11.98 -23.50 1.93
CA SER A 3 -12.91 -23.54 0.79
C SER A 3 -13.99 -22.45 0.83
N LYS A 4 -14.38 -21.97 2.01
CA LYS A 4 -15.31 -20.84 2.18
C LYS A 4 -14.63 -19.48 1.93
N LEU A 5 -13.35 -19.35 2.24
CA LEU A 5 -12.55 -18.16 1.93
C LEU A 5 -12.36 -17.97 0.42
N LYS A 6 -12.20 -19.08 -0.33
CA LYS A 6 -12.04 -19.05 -1.79
C LYS A 6 -13.26 -18.51 -2.54
N LYS A 7 -14.45 -18.57 -1.95
CA LYS A 7 -15.73 -18.12 -2.57
C LYS A 7 -15.98 -16.62 -2.44
N THR A 8 -15.23 -15.93 -1.55
CA THR A 8 -15.35 -14.48 -1.30
C THR A 8 -14.18 -13.65 -1.85
N TRP A 9 -13.17 -14.32 -2.40
CA TRP A 9 -12.00 -13.68 -2.99
C TRP A 9 -12.07 -13.81 -4.50
N TYR A 10 -11.94 -12.69 -5.20
CA TYR A 10 -11.66 -12.72 -6.63
C TYR A 10 -10.31 -13.40 -6.84
N ALA A 11 -10.16 -14.16 -7.92
CA ALA A 11 -8.93 -14.90 -8.21
C ALA A 11 -7.68 -13.98 -8.20
N ASP A 12 -7.88 -12.72 -8.56
CA ASP A 12 -6.85 -11.69 -8.60
C ASP A 12 -6.38 -11.26 -7.20
N ASP A 13 -7.30 -11.06 -6.23
CA ASP A 13 -6.95 -10.72 -4.84
C ASP A 13 -6.04 -11.78 -4.21
N PHE A 14 -6.31 -13.05 -4.52
CA PHE A 14 -5.53 -14.17 -4.02
C PHE A 14 -4.12 -14.24 -4.63
N SER A 15 -3.99 -13.93 -5.92
CA SER A 15 -2.69 -13.86 -6.61
C SER A 15 -1.80 -12.76 -6.02
N TYR A 16 -2.35 -11.57 -5.78
CA TYR A 16 -1.62 -10.46 -5.14
C TYR A 16 -1.24 -10.76 -3.69
N PHE A 17 -2.15 -11.40 -2.94
CA PHE A 17 -1.85 -11.86 -1.59
C PHE A 17 -0.66 -12.81 -1.55
N ILE A 18 -0.67 -13.88 -2.38
CA ILE A 18 0.42 -14.86 -2.43
C ILE A 18 1.75 -14.18 -2.81
N ARG A 19 1.74 -13.28 -3.79
CA ARG A 19 2.95 -12.57 -4.22
C ARG A 19 3.53 -11.72 -3.09
N ASN A 20 2.71 -10.91 -2.42
CA ASN A 20 3.17 -10.06 -1.34
C ASN A 20 3.62 -10.88 -0.13
N PHE A 21 2.85 -11.89 0.26
CA PHE A 21 3.21 -12.78 1.36
C PHE A 21 4.48 -13.59 1.05
N GLY A 22 4.65 -14.04 -0.20
CA GLY A 22 5.87 -14.74 -0.65
C GLY A 22 7.12 -13.86 -0.54
N VAL A 23 7.02 -12.59 -0.92
CA VAL A 23 8.13 -11.63 -0.78
C VAL A 23 8.49 -11.41 0.69
N PHE A 24 7.52 -11.15 1.55
CA PHE A 24 7.78 -10.99 2.98
C PHE A 24 8.38 -12.25 3.62
N THR A 25 7.84 -13.42 3.27
CA THR A 25 8.36 -14.71 3.71
C THR A 25 9.82 -14.89 3.33
N LEU A 26 10.18 -14.59 2.08
CA LEU A 26 11.56 -14.68 1.62
C LEU A 26 12.48 -13.73 2.40
N ILE A 27 12.07 -12.47 2.56
CA ILE A 27 12.85 -11.46 3.31
C ILE A 27 13.07 -11.90 4.75
N PHE A 28 12.01 -12.28 5.47
CA PHE A 28 12.13 -12.66 6.88
C PHE A 28 12.93 -13.97 7.06
N SER A 29 12.76 -14.95 6.17
CA SER A 29 13.54 -16.19 6.21
C SER A 29 15.03 -15.95 5.99
N THR A 30 15.39 -15.16 4.97
CA THR A 30 16.80 -14.82 4.70
C THR A 30 17.40 -14.00 5.83
N MET A 31 16.67 -13.02 6.35
CA MET A 31 17.10 -12.21 7.50
C MET A 31 17.34 -13.07 8.75
N THR A 32 16.44 -14.00 9.05
CA THR A 32 16.57 -14.94 10.17
C THR A 32 17.85 -15.78 10.03
N LEU A 33 18.08 -16.36 8.84
CA LEU A 33 19.27 -17.16 8.58
C LEU A 33 20.55 -16.34 8.78
N ILE A 34 20.60 -15.12 8.26
CA ILE A 34 21.77 -14.24 8.41
C ILE A 34 22.01 -13.90 9.88
N ILE A 35 20.98 -13.55 10.64
CA ILE A 35 21.11 -13.20 12.07
C ILE A 35 21.64 -14.40 12.84
N LEU A 36 21.08 -15.60 12.64
CA LEU A 36 21.52 -16.82 13.32
C LEU A 36 22.96 -17.18 12.93
N GLN A 37 23.31 -17.04 11.65
CA GLN A 37 24.69 -17.32 11.19
C GLN A 37 25.70 -16.33 11.78
N VAL A 38 25.40 -15.04 11.80
CA VAL A 38 26.27 -14.01 12.39
C VAL A 38 26.41 -14.24 13.92
N MET A 39 25.30 -14.52 14.60
CA MET A 39 25.33 -14.82 16.02
C MET A 39 26.21 -16.04 16.32
N HIS A 40 26.00 -17.13 15.58
CA HIS A 40 26.80 -18.37 15.78
C HIS A 40 28.28 -18.16 15.45
N SER A 41 28.62 -17.43 14.39
CA SER A 41 30.01 -17.16 14.02
C SER A 41 30.73 -16.23 15.00
N SER A 42 30.01 -15.29 15.63
CA SER A 42 30.60 -14.33 16.57
C SER A 42 30.63 -14.82 18.02
N LEU A 43 29.92 -15.92 18.32
CA LEU A 43 29.73 -16.41 19.71
C LEU A 43 31.03 -16.62 20.44
N TYR A 44 32.01 -17.23 19.81
CA TYR A 44 33.28 -17.59 20.41
C TYR A 44 34.44 -16.64 20.09
N THR A 45 34.24 -15.65 19.24
CA THR A 45 35.35 -14.80 18.77
C THR A 45 36.10 -14.13 19.89
N SER A 46 35.39 -13.58 20.88
CA SER A 46 36.03 -12.93 22.04
C SER A 46 36.77 -13.92 22.96
N VAL A 47 36.25 -15.14 23.08
CA VAL A 47 36.88 -16.20 23.85
C VAL A 47 38.14 -16.71 23.15
N ASP A 48 38.05 -16.92 21.84
CA ASP A 48 39.16 -17.40 21.03
C ASP A 48 40.30 -16.36 20.96
N ASP A 49 39.95 -15.07 20.82
CA ASP A 49 40.93 -13.98 20.88
C ASP A 49 41.65 -13.93 22.25
N THR A 50 40.92 -14.16 23.33
CA THR A 50 41.49 -14.24 24.68
C THR A 50 42.44 -15.43 24.82
N LEU A 51 42.02 -16.61 24.33
CA LEU A 51 42.84 -17.82 24.36
C LEU A 51 44.12 -17.65 23.53
N HIS A 52 44.03 -17.07 22.33
CA HIS A 52 45.20 -16.73 21.50
C HIS A 52 46.09 -15.70 22.19
N GLY A 53 45.53 -14.68 22.83
CA GLY A 53 46.32 -13.70 23.57
C GLY A 53 47.10 -14.30 24.69
N LEU A 54 46.46 -15.23 25.46
CA LEU A 54 47.13 -15.98 26.53
C LEU A 54 48.17 -16.97 26.01
N SER A 55 47.94 -17.63 24.89
CA SER A 55 48.87 -18.57 24.28
C SER A 55 50.18 -17.89 23.81
N ASN A 56 50.11 -16.63 23.45
CA ASN A 56 51.28 -15.84 23.07
C ASN A 56 52.11 -15.34 24.26
N ASN A 57 51.62 -15.54 25.52
CA ASN A 57 52.36 -15.16 26.72
C ASN A 57 52.41 -16.28 27.76
N PRO A 58 53.24 -17.31 27.53
CA PRO A 58 53.37 -18.48 28.42
C PRO A 58 53.72 -18.13 29.87
N GLN A 59 54.51 -17.05 30.09
CA GLN A 59 54.89 -16.61 31.41
C GLN A 59 53.69 -16.13 32.25
N ALA A 60 52.81 -15.37 31.61
CA ALA A 60 51.57 -14.88 32.24
C ALA A 60 50.65 -16.07 32.63
N VAL A 61 50.55 -17.10 31.78
CA VAL A 61 49.77 -18.28 32.00
C VAL A 61 50.28 -19.08 33.21
N ILE A 62 51.61 -19.29 33.34
CA ILE A 62 52.20 -19.98 34.50
C ILE A 62 51.98 -19.14 35.77
N GLN A 63 52.15 -17.83 35.71
CA GLN A 63 51.95 -16.97 36.87
C GLN A 63 50.48 -17.01 37.34
N LEU A 64 49.52 -17.08 36.42
CA LEU A 64 48.11 -17.29 36.73
C LEU A 64 47.89 -18.63 37.42
N ALA A 65 48.48 -19.70 36.93
CA ALA A 65 48.38 -21.04 37.56
C ALA A 65 48.96 -21.06 38.95
N VAL A 66 50.16 -20.49 39.17
CA VAL A 66 50.84 -20.44 40.47
C VAL A 66 50.08 -19.57 41.47
N ASN A 67 49.60 -18.40 41.06
CA ASN A 67 48.81 -17.51 41.92
C ASN A 67 47.53 -18.20 42.42
N ARG A 68 46.85 -18.92 41.54
CA ARG A 68 45.67 -19.70 41.93
C ARG A 68 45.98 -20.84 42.92
N ALA A 69 46.99 -21.62 42.64
CA ALA A 69 47.41 -22.66 43.55
C ALA A 69 47.76 -22.10 44.95
N THR A 70 48.36 -20.92 45.01
CA THR A 70 48.70 -20.25 46.29
C THR A 70 47.43 -19.72 46.99
N GLU A 71 46.43 -19.22 46.26
CA GLU A 71 45.14 -18.83 46.87
C GLU A 71 44.37 -20.04 47.40
N GLU A 72 44.32 -21.15 46.68
CA GLU A 72 43.65 -22.37 47.10
C GLU A 72 44.33 -22.95 48.39
N ILE A 73 45.64 -22.86 48.48
CA ILE A 73 46.39 -23.32 49.73
C ILE A 73 46.03 -22.38 50.88
N LYS A 74 46.01 -21.09 50.71
CA LYS A 74 45.62 -20.11 51.74
C LYS A 74 44.18 -20.29 52.21
N ASP A 75 43.24 -20.58 51.30
CA ASP A 75 41.84 -20.84 51.63
C ASP A 75 41.68 -22.16 52.42
N LEU A 76 42.48 -23.18 52.10
CA LEU A 76 42.55 -24.45 52.88
C LEU A 76 43.12 -24.20 54.23
N GLU A 77 44.19 -23.39 54.37
CA GLU A 77 44.78 -23.05 55.70
C GLU A 77 43.84 -22.23 56.58
N ASN A 78 43.14 -21.28 55.97
CA ASN A 78 42.12 -20.46 56.66
C ASN A 78 40.89 -21.27 57.05
N ALA A 79 40.45 -22.23 56.24
CA ALA A 79 39.36 -23.15 56.59
C ALA A 79 39.73 -24.16 57.70
N ALA A 80 41.03 -24.46 57.87
CA ALA A 80 41.51 -25.33 58.94
C ALA A 80 41.65 -24.61 60.29
N THR A 81 41.71 -23.28 60.32
CA THR A 81 41.95 -22.47 61.53
C THR A 81 40.71 -21.77 62.09
N ASP A 82 39.59 -21.69 61.33
CA ASP A 82 38.41 -20.94 61.81
C ASP A 82 37.10 -21.73 61.64
N THR A 83 36.67 -22.35 62.80
CA THR A 83 35.45 -23.15 62.89
C THR A 83 34.17 -22.32 63.08
N SER A 84 34.18 -20.98 62.92
CA SER A 84 33.02 -20.19 63.34
C SER A 84 32.50 -19.12 62.33
N LYS A 85 33.08 -18.93 61.18
CA LYS A 85 32.50 -18.02 60.18
C LYS A 85 32.96 -18.37 58.77
N THR A 86 32.26 -19.27 58.10
CA THR A 86 32.39 -19.49 56.69
C THR A 86 31.42 -18.54 55.97
N GLU A 87 31.69 -17.24 55.89
CA GLU A 87 31.27 -16.45 54.79
C GLU A 87 32.16 -16.83 53.60
N ILE A 88 31.68 -17.78 52.82
CA ILE A 88 32.21 -18.05 51.49
C ILE A 88 31.93 -16.79 50.68
N LYS A 89 32.88 -15.84 50.69
CA LYS A 89 32.86 -14.79 49.63
C LYS A 89 33.00 -15.55 48.33
N PRO A 90 32.04 -15.43 47.39
CA PRO A 90 32.22 -15.95 46.05
C PRO A 90 33.38 -15.14 45.45
N ASN A 91 34.55 -15.73 45.48
CA ASN A 91 35.71 -15.19 44.82
C ASN A 91 35.29 -15.13 43.34
N VAL A 92 35.38 -13.96 42.73
CA VAL A 92 35.12 -13.76 41.30
C VAL A 92 36.09 -14.68 40.57
N SER A 93 35.66 -15.91 40.38
CA SER A 93 36.41 -16.88 39.60
C SER A 93 36.51 -16.34 38.20
N SER A 94 37.68 -15.94 37.80
CA SER A 94 37.95 -15.76 36.39
C SER A 94 37.48 -17.04 35.68
N ASN A 95 36.63 -16.92 34.65
CA ASN A 95 36.11 -18.05 33.86
C ASN A 95 37.24 -18.87 33.20
N THR A 96 38.50 -18.58 33.53
CA THR A 96 39.69 -19.10 32.90
C THR A 96 40.39 -20.07 33.85
N GLU A 97 40.60 -21.28 33.49
CA GLU A 97 41.38 -22.30 34.22
C GLU A 97 42.67 -22.61 33.48
N VAL A 98 43.70 -22.93 34.25
CA VAL A 98 45.02 -23.29 33.69
C VAL A 98 45.47 -24.61 34.28
N ILE A 99 45.82 -25.56 33.43
CA ILE A 99 46.33 -26.87 33.80
C ILE A 99 47.76 -27.02 33.27
N LEU A 100 48.67 -27.41 34.11
CA LEU A 100 50.06 -27.60 33.76
C LEU A 100 50.40 -29.09 33.61
N PHE A 101 51.17 -29.44 32.58
CA PHE A 101 51.54 -30.81 32.25
C PHE A 101 53.06 -30.95 32.07
N ASP A 102 53.55 -32.16 32.40
CA ASP A 102 54.93 -32.55 32.05
C ASP A 102 55.11 -32.96 30.58
N LYS A 103 56.30 -33.43 30.21
CA LYS A 103 56.64 -33.92 28.86
C LYS A 103 55.82 -35.13 28.41
N ASN A 104 55.18 -35.85 29.33
CA ASN A 104 54.38 -37.05 29.08
C ASN A 104 52.86 -36.74 29.16
N PHE A 105 52.47 -35.47 29.22
CA PHE A 105 51.10 -35.01 29.47
C PHE A 105 50.55 -35.47 30.83
N THR A 106 51.44 -35.73 31.79
CA THR A 106 51.02 -35.99 33.20
C THR A 106 50.72 -34.65 33.86
N GLN A 107 49.54 -34.52 34.46
CA GLN A 107 49.09 -33.31 35.11
C GLN A 107 49.97 -33.03 36.35
N LEU A 108 50.55 -31.85 36.42
CA LEU A 108 51.42 -31.42 37.51
C LEU A 108 50.68 -30.58 38.54
N LEU A 109 49.84 -29.71 38.10
CA LEU A 109 49.00 -28.86 38.96
C LEU A 109 47.60 -28.77 38.36
N SER A 110 46.61 -29.14 39.14
CA SER A 110 45.21 -28.90 38.81
C SER A 110 44.48 -28.67 40.12
N GLY A 111 43.69 -27.66 40.20
CA GLY A 111 42.67 -27.60 41.23
C GLY A 111 41.74 -28.80 41.11
N ASN A 112 41.27 -29.35 42.24
CA ASN A 112 40.37 -30.52 42.29
C ASN A 112 38.93 -30.25 41.73
N ARG A 113 38.81 -29.34 40.80
CA ARG A 113 37.51 -28.87 40.27
C ARG A 113 36.95 -29.73 39.14
N PHE A 114 37.77 -30.54 38.51
CA PHE A 114 37.31 -31.28 37.32
C PHE A 114 37.34 -32.80 37.56
N LEU A 115 36.18 -33.43 37.34
CA LEU A 115 36.08 -34.88 37.28
C LEU A 115 36.20 -35.31 35.82
N GLY A 116 37.22 -36.11 35.49
CA GLY A 116 37.33 -36.72 34.17
C GLY A 116 38.26 -36.03 33.18
N LEU A 117 39.13 -35.12 33.62
CA LEU A 117 40.22 -34.57 32.83
C LEU A 117 41.21 -35.63 32.37
N ASP A 118 41.37 -36.72 33.15
CA ASP A 118 42.15 -37.91 32.81
C ASP A 118 41.63 -38.66 31.57
N LYS A 119 40.39 -38.44 31.17
CA LYS A 119 39.77 -39.00 29.97
C LYS A 119 40.07 -38.20 28.70
N ILE A 120 40.56 -36.96 28.85
CA ILE A 120 40.91 -36.11 27.67
C ILE A 120 42.30 -36.56 27.23
N LYS A 121 42.36 -37.22 26.05
CA LYS A 121 43.63 -37.58 25.44
C LYS A 121 44.22 -36.32 24.76
N LEU A 122 45.18 -35.72 25.41
CA LEU A 122 45.96 -34.62 24.85
C LEU A 122 46.98 -35.16 23.89
N GLU A 123 46.95 -34.73 22.64
CA GLU A 123 47.91 -35.10 21.62
C GLU A 123 48.72 -33.89 21.17
N LYS A 124 49.98 -34.11 20.75
CA LYS A 124 50.84 -33.03 20.22
C LYS A 124 50.26 -32.33 18.99
N LYS A 125 49.32 -32.99 18.29
CA LYS A 125 48.65 -32.42 17.11
C LYS A 125 47.74 -31.26 17.48
N GLU A 126 47.28 -31.15 18.71
CA GLU A 126 46.35 -30.13 19.21
C GLU A 126 47.05 -28.86 19.69
N LEU A 127 48.41 -28.83 19.65
CA LEU A 127 49.17 -27.67 20.05
C LEU A 127 48.81 -26.44 19.17
N GLY A 128 48.42 -25.35 19.85
CA GLY A 128 48.06 -24.10 19.22
C GLY A 128 46.64 -24.05 18.61
N HIS A 129 45.91 -25.14 18.62
CA HIS A 129 44.51 -25.16 18.15
C HIS A 129 43.54 -24.99 19.30
N ILE A 130 42.48 -24.23 19.01
CA ILE A 130 41.39 -24.07 19.98
C ILE A 130 40.32 -25.11 19.67
N TYR A 131 39.90 -25.86 20.66
CA TYR A 131 38.82 -26.83 20.55
C TYR A 131 37.93 -26.85 21.79
N GLN A 132 36.71 -27.35 21.61
CA GLN A 132 35.70 -27.42 22.64
C GLN A 132 35.80 -28.76 23.38
N ILE A 133 35.74 -28.73 24.69
CA ILE A 133 35.70 -29.90 25.51
C ILE A 133 34.51 -29.86 26.50
N GLN A 134 34.01 -31.02 26.82
CA GLN A 134 32.97 -31.21 27.84
C GLN A 134 33.56 -31.91 29.02
N VAL A 135 33.45 -31.34 30.21
CA VAL A 135 33.93 -31.89 31.47
C VAL A 135 32.87 -31.80 32.52
N PHE A 136 32.94 -32.70 33.48
CA PHE A 136 32.05 -32.66 34.64
C PHE A 136 32.73 -31.92 35.79
N ASN A 137 32.00 -30.98 36.42
CA ASN A 137 32.48 -30.35 37.62
C ASN A 137 32.40 -31.31 38.84
N SER A 138 32.91 -30.89 39.97
CA SER A 138 32.89 -31.69 41.21
C SER A 138 31.48 -32.05 41.72
N TYR A 139 30.45 -31.36 41.22
CA TYR A 139 29.03 -31.62 41.52
C TYR A 139 28.35 -32.52 40.49
N GLY A 140 29.09 -33.05 39.52
CA GLY A 140 28.55 -33.91 38.45
C GLY A 140 27.75 -33.15 37.36
N GLN A 141 27.86 -31.83 37.29
CA GLN A 141 27.25 -31.03 36.24
C GLN A 141 28.19 -30.96 35.05
N GLU A 142 27.62 -31.07 33.86
CA GLU A 142 28.35 -30.92 32.62
C GLU A 142 28.65 -29.45 32.34
N GLU A 143 29.91 -29.13 32.12
CA GLU A 143 30.40 -27.82 31.77
C GLU A 143 31.16 -27.88 30.47
N ILE A 144 30.97 -26.82 29.65
CA ILE A 144 31.58 -26.69 28.33
C ILE A 144 32.68 -25.65 28.39
N TYR A 145 33.87 -26.07 27.93
CA TYR A 145 35.06 -25.25 27.92
C TYR A 145 35.62 -25.16 26.49
N ARG A 146 36.15 -23.98 26.15
CA ARG A 146 37.08 -23.85 25.02
C ARG A 146 38.50 -23.90 25.56
N MET A 147 39.34 -24.72 24.96
CA MET A 147 40.67 -24.99 25.40
C MET A 147 41.69 -24.74 24.31
N ILE A 148 42.83 -24.19 24.70
CA ILE A 148 44.06 -24.14 23.87
C ILE A 148 45.20 -24.85 24.66
N LEU A 149 45.92 -25.71 23.96
CA LEU A 149 47.12 -26.36 24.45
C LEU A 149 48.35 -25.64 23.88
N MET A 150 49.30 -25.26 24.80
CA MET A 150 50.51 -24.54 24.40
C MET A 150 51.74 -25.18 24.99
N GLU A 151 52.90 -25.01 24.33
CA GLU A 151 54.21 -25.42 24.87
C GLU A 151 54.82 -24.29 25.70
N THR A 152 55.31 -24.61 26.88
CA THR A 152 55.95 -23.67 27.79
C THR A 152 57.45 -23.92 27.83
N ASN A 153 58.24 -23.03 27.21
CA ASN A 153 59.73 -23.14 27.17
C ASN A 153 60.39 -22.53 28.43
N ILE A 154 59.92 -22.89 29.63
CA ILE A 154 60.50 -22.36 30.86
C ILE A 154 61.33 -23.48 31.52
N SER A 155 62.64 -23.38 31.33
CA SER A 155 63.60 -24.21 32.01
C SER A 155 63.97 -23.60 33.36
N SER A 156 63.11 -23.80 34.40
CA SER A 156 63.51 -23.52 35.77
C SER A 156 63.91 -24.81 36.43
N VAL A 157 64.96 -24.74 37.24
CA VAL A 157 65.73 -25.85 37.80
C VAL A 157 64.90 -26.82 38.70
N SER A 158 63.64 -26.53 38.97
CA SER A 158 62.83 -27.34 39.94
C SER A 158 61.46 -27.83 39.43
N THR A 159 60.99 -27.42 38.17
CA THR A 159 59.68 -27.86 37.67
C THR A 159 59.79 -28.33 36.23
N ASN A 160 59.41 -29.60 35.95
CA ASN A 160 59.38 -30.21 34.61
C ASN A 160 58.11 -29.80 33.82
N ILE A 161 57.71 -28.52 33.85
CA ILE A 161 56.51 -28.04 33.15
C ILE A 161 56.87 -27.90 31.64
N LYS A 162 56.21 -28.68 30.80
CA LYS A 162 56.41 -28.67 29.35
C LYS A 162 55.23 -28.11 28.58
N TYR A 163 54.00 -28.37 29.02
CA TYR A 163 52.79 -27.93 28.40
C TYR A 163 51.86 -27.25 29.38
N ALA A 164 51.08 -26.30 28.89
CA ALA A 164 49.97 -25.68 29.62
C ALA A 164 48.69 -25.73 28.78
N ALA A 165 47.61 -26.09 29.40
CA ALA A 165 46.28 -25.96 28.79
C ALA A 165 45.53 -24.80 29.48
N VAL A 166 45.03 -23.88 28.68
CA VAL A 166 44.17 -22.79 29.15
C VAL A 166 42.74 -23.09 28.72
N LEU A 167 41.83 -23.11 29.70
CA LEU A 167 40.42 -23.43 29.53
C LEU A 167 39.59 -22.21 29.90
N ILE A 168 38.63 -21.84 29.07
CA ILE A 168 37.64 -20.82 29.40
C ILE A 168 36.26 -21.46 29.39
N ASN A 169 35.51 -21.30 30.50
CA ASN A 169 34.16 -21.81 30.62
C ASN A 169 33.20 -21.03 29.72
N THR A 170 32.56 -21.72 28.80
CA THR A 170 31.59 -21.17 27.86
C THR A 170 30.16 -21.60 28.12
N SER A 171 29.91 -22.36 29.20
CA SER A 171 28.58 -22.89 29.53
C SER A 171 27.51 -21.78 29.67
N GLN A 172 27.86 -20.68 30.33
CA GLN A 172 26.94 -19.54 30.47
C GLN A 172 26.71 -18.83 29.17
N LEU A 173 27.74 -18.70 28.31
CA LEU A 173 27.66 -18.10 27.00
C LEU A 173 26.77 -18.93 26.07
N GLU A 174 26.90 -20.25 26.11
CA GLU A 174 26.03 -21.15 25.32
C GLU A 174 24.58 -21.12 25.80
N GLN A 175 24.34 -21.15 27.12
CA GLN A 175 22.99 -21.01 27.65
C GLN A 175 22.35 -19.66 27.28
N ALA A 176 23.11 -18.56 27.33
CA ALA A 176 22.63 -17.26 26.90
C ALA A 176 22.33 -17.25 25.38
N SER A 177 23.19 -17.86 24.58
CA SER A 177 22.98 -17.98 23.13
C SER A 177 21.70 -18.75 22.80
N GLN A 178 21.47 -19.91 23.44
CA GLN A 178 20.24 -20.68 23.23
C GLN A 178 18.97 -19.87 23.57
N LYS A 179 19.00 -19.09 24.65
CA LYS A 179 17.89 -18.19 25.01
C LYS A 179 17.70 -17.10 23.99
N HIS A 180 18.78 -16.53 23.44
CA HIS A 180 18.70 -15.53 22.36
C HIS A 180 18.17 -16.14 21.06
N GLU A 181 18.58 -17.36 20.71
CA GLU A 181 18.01 -18.07 19.54
C GLU A 181 16.50 -18.27 19.68
N GLN A 182 16.03 -18.75 20.84
CA GLN A 182 14.60 -18.88 21.11
C GLN A 182 13.86 -17.55 20.98
N LEU A 183 14.42 -16.47 21.54
CA LEU A 183 13.85 -15.14 21.44
C LEU A 183 13.77 -14.68 19.99
N ILE A 184 14.84 -14.87 19.20
CA ILE A 184 14.87 -14.52 17.77
C ILE A 184 13.78 -15.28 17.01
N VAL A 185 13.63 -16.59 17.25
CA VAL A 185 12.60 -17.40 16.60
C VAL A 185 11.20 -16.90 16.95
N ILE A 186 10.93 -16.58 18.22
CA ILE A 186 9.62 -16.05 18.66
C ILE A 186 9.34 -14.69 17.99
N VAL A 187 10.31 -13.78 17.98
CA VAL A 187 10.18 -12.46 17.34
C VAL A 187 9.92 -12.61 15.86
N MET A 188 10.68 -13.47 15.16
CA MET A 188 10.50 -13.70 13.74
C MET A 188 9.15 -14.35 13.40
N ALA A 189 8.67 -15.28 14.24
CA ALA A 189 7.34 -15.85 14.11
C ALA A 189 6.23 -14.79 14.25
N SER A 190 6.40 -13.84 15.19
CA SER A 190 5.45 -12.74 15.35
C SER A 190 5.44 -11.80 14.13
N PHE A 191 6.60 -11.49 13.54
CA PHE A 191 6.68 -10.75 12.27
C PHE A 191 6.04 -11.50 11.10
N TRP A 192 6.15 -12.82 11.09
CA TRP A 192 5.48 -13.66 10.07
C TRP A 192 3.96 -13.54 10.15
N ILE A 193 3.40 -13.60 11.35
CA ILE A 193 1.96 -13.40 11.58
C ILE A 193 1.55 -11.98 11.16
N LEU A 194 2.34 -10.98 11.54
CA LEU A 194 2.07 -9.59 11.15
C LEU A 194 2.11 -9.40 9.63
N SER A 195 3.07 -10.04 8.93
CA SER A 195 3.18 -9.99 7.48
C SER A 195 1.99 -10.64 6.78
N LEU A 196 1.45 -11.72 7.35
CA LEU A 196 0.22 -12.35 6.88
C LEU A 196 -0.95 -11.37 6.92
N LEU A 197 -1.15 -10.71 8.07
CA LEU A 197 -2.21 -9.70 8.25
C LEU A 197 -2.02 -8.49 7.33
N ALA A 198 -0.79 -7.99 7.22
CA ALA A 198 -0.45 -6.89 6.33
C ALA A 198 -0.71 -7.23 4.85
N SER A 199 -0.33 -8.43 4.40
CA SER A 199 -0.58 -8.89 3.03
C SER A 199 -2.07 -9.02 2.72
N LEU A 200 -2.87 -9.50 3.68
CA LEU A 200 -4.34 -9.55 3.58
C LEU A 200 -4.95 -8.16 3.45
N TYR A 201 -4.47 -7.22 4.26
CA TYR A 201 -4.92 -5.84 4.24
C TYR A 201 -4.55 -5.14 2.92
N LEU A 202 -3.28 -5.25 2.49
CA LEU A 202 -2.83 -4.65 1.23
C LEU A 202 -3.57 -5.22 0.02
N ALA A 203 -3.79 -6.53 -0.06
CA ALA A 203 -4.53 -7.14 -1.15
C ALA A 203 -5.94 -6.56 -1.27
N ARG A 204 -6.62 -6.32 -0.15
CA ARG A 204 -7.98 -5.74 -0.15
C ARG A 204 -8.03 -4.25 -0.44
N VAL A 205 -7.15 -3.46 0.17
CA VAL A 205 -7.23 -2.00 0.12
C VAL A 205 -6.57 -1.42 -1.13
N SER A 206 -5.45 -1.99 -1.58
CA SER A 206 -4.69 -1.43 -2.71
C SER A 206 -5.14 -1.97 -4.06
N VAL A 207 -5.53 -3.23 -4.15
CA VAL A 207 -5.81 -3.89 -5.43
C VAL A 207 -7.25 -3.66 -5.87
N ARG A 208 -8.20 -3.72 -4.96
CA ARG A 208 -9.62 -3.60 -5.29
C ARG A 208 -10.00 -2.31 -6.01
N PRO A 209 -9.57 -1.11 -5.56
CA PRO A 209 -9.84 0.13 -6.28
C PRO A 209 -9.22 0.18 -7.67
N LEU A 210 -8.04 -0.43 -7.84
CA LEU A 210 -7.35 -0.51 -9.13
C LEU A 210 -8.14 -1.37 -10.11
N LEU A 211 -8.57 -2.57 -9.70
CA LEU A 211 -9.37 -3.47 -10.54
C LEU A 211 -10.72 -2.84 -10.91
N GLU A 212 -11.41 -2.21 -9.94
CA GLU A 212 -12.66 -1.48 -10.22
C GLU A 212 -12.44 -0.34 -11.21
N SER A 213 -11.32 0.39 -11.12
CA SER A 213 -10.96 1.44 -12.05
C SER A 213 -10.68 0.88 -13.46
N MET A 214 -9.94 -0.23 -13.56
CA MET A 214 -9.66 -0.90 -14.84
C MET A 214 -10.94 -1.44 -15.49
N GLN A 215 -11.84 -2.07 -14.72
CA GLN A 215 -13.12 -2.55 -15.21
C GLN A 215 -14.00 -1.40 -15.73
N LYS A 216 -14.06 -0.28 -15.01
CA LYS A 216 -14.76 0.92 -15.45
C LYS A 216 -14.18 1.48 -16.75
N GLN A 217 -12.86 1.47 -16.90
CA GLN A 217 -12.18 1.92 -18.11
C GLN A 217 -12.44 0.98 -19.29
N GLN A 218 -12.39 -0.33 -19.07
CA GLN A 218 -12.72 -1.33 -20.10
C GLN A 218 -14.17 -1.19 -20.57
N SER A 219 -15.12 -1.13 -19.63
CA SER A 219 -16.54 -0.92 -19.94
C SER A 219 -16.78 0.40 -20.67
N PHE A 220 -16.00 1.46 -20.35
CA PHE A 220 -16.07 2.73 -21.06
C PHE A 220 -15.68 2.58 -22.53
N VAL A 221 -14.56 1.90 -22.82
CA VAL A 221 -14.10 1.67 -24.22
C VAL A 221 -15.09 0.79 -24.98
N GLU A 222 -15.60 -0.26 -24.36
CA GLU A 222 -16.58 -1.16 -24.98
C GLU A 222 -17.88 -0.42 -25.31
N ASN A 223 -18.45 0.30 -24.37
CA ASN A 223 -19.66 1.08 -24.58
C ASN A 223 -19.44 2.19 -25.63
N ALA A 224 -18.31 2.89 -25.60
CA ALA A 224 -17.98 3.91 -26.59
C ALA A 224 -17.92 3.30 -28.00
N SER A 225 -17.33 2.12 -28.15
CA SER A 225 -17.25 1.41 -29.42
C SER A 225 -18.64 1.00 -29.95
N HIS A 226 -19.52 0.54 -29.07
CA HIS A 226 -20.90 0.21 -29.43
C HIS A 226 -21.71 1.44 -29.81
N GLU A 227 -21.61 2.54 -29.07
CA GLU A 227 -22.33 3.76 -29.32
C GLU A 227 -21.82 4.52 -30.58
N LEU A 228 -20.60 4.27 -31.03
CA LEU A 228 -20.06 4.77 -32.31
C LEU A 228 -20.45 3.87 -33.51
N ARG A 229 -20.49 2.55 -33.30
CA ARG A 229 -20.80 1.60 -34.41
C ARG A 229 -22.22 1.79 -34.97
N THR A 230 -23.20 2.01 -34.10
CA THR A 230 -24.62 2.13 -34.49
C THR A 230 -24.86 3.31 -35.43
N PRO A 231 -24.49 4.58 -35.11
CA PRO A 231 -24.68 5.71 -36.00
C PRO A 231 -23.88 5.59 -37.32
N LEU A 232 -22.67 5.00 -37.22
CA LEU A 232 -21.85 4.75 -38.39
C LEU A 232 -22.54 3.76 -39.37
N ALA A 233 -23.14 2.69 -38.88
CA ALA A 233 -23.89 1.74 -39.70
C ALA A 233 -25.15 2.37 -40.32
N VAL A 234 -25.85 3.24 -39.55
CA VAL A 234 -27.01 3.98 -40.07
C VAL A 234 -26.59 4.93 -41.19
N LEU A 235 -25.52 5.69 -41.00
CA LEU A 235 -24.96 6.59 -41.97
C LEU A 235 -24.53 5.86 -43.24
N GLN A 236 -23.81 4.74 -43.11
CA GLN A 236 -23.39 3.90 -44.20
C GLN A 236 -24.60 3.38 -45.01
N ASN A 237 -25.60 2.81 -44.34
CA ASN A 237 -26.81 2.32 -45.01
C ASN A 237 -27.58 3.41 -45.78
N ARG A 238 -27.68 4.62 -45.20
CA ARG A 238 -28.31 5.78 -45.87
C ARG A 238 -27.54 6.20 -47.14
N LEU A 239 -26.20 6.29 -47.03
CA LEU A 239 -25.35 6.61 -48.19
C LEU A 239 -25.45 5.53 -49.26
N GLU A 240 -25.44 4.24 -48.92
CA GLU A 240 -25.65 3.15 -49.88
C GLU A 240 -27.01 3.22 -50.54
N THR A 241 -28.06 3.63 -49.80
CA THR A 241 -29.41 3.82 -50.36
C THR A 241 -29.46 4.97 -51.38
N LEU A 242 -28.70 6.05 -51.10
CA LEU A 242 -28.56 7.17 -52.08
C LEU A 242 -27.86 6.70 -53.35
N PHE A 243 -26.80 5.92 -53.26
CA PHE A 243 -26.10 5.36 -54.43
C PHE A 243 -26.97 4.45 -55.30
N ARG A 244 -27.99 3.82 -54.74
CA ARG A 244 -28.93 2.94 -55.47
C ARG A 244 -29.99 3.73 -56.25
N LYS A 245 -30.07 5.06 -56.12
CA LYS A 245 -31.05 5.92 -56.80
C LYS A 245 -30.33 7.00 -57.63
N PRO A 246 -29.58 6.63 -58.67
CA PRO A 246 -28.77 7.59 -59.45
C PRO A 246 -29.57 8.67 -60.18
N GLU A 247 -30.83 8.37 -60.48
CA GLU A 247 -31.76 9.33 -61.22
C GLU A 247 -32.54 10.27 -60.26
N ALA A 248 -32.38 10.07 -58.89
CA ALA A 248 -33.09 10.89 -57.92
C ALA A 248 -32.50 12.31 -57.89
N THR A 249 -33.34 13.31 -57.85
CA THR A 249 -32.93 14.71 -57.70
C THR A 249 -32.52 14.95 -56.21
N ILE A 250 -31.77 16.05 -55.99
CA ILE A 250 -31.41 16.45 -54.61
C ILE A 250 -32.66 16.69 -53.76
N MET A 251 -33.76 17.17 -54.39
CA MET A 251 -35.02 17.39 -53.70
C MET A 251 -35.63 16.08 -53.18
N ASP A 252 -35.57 14.99 -53.97
CA ASP A 252 -36.12 13.68 -53.64
C ASP A 252 -35.36 12.99 -52.52
N VAL A 253 -34.09 13.36 -52.29
CA VAL A 253 -33.22 12.77 -51.28
C VAL A 253 -32.83 13.75 -50.16
N SER A 254 -33.43 14.95 -50.18
CA SER A 254 -33.12 16.02 -49.23
C SER A 254 -33.29 15.62 -47.77
N GLU A 255 -34.34 14.86 -47.43
CA GLU A 255 -34.59 14.32 -46.08
C GLU A 255 -33.50 13.33 -45.66
N SER A 256 -33.08 12.46 -46.58
CA SER A 256 -31.99 11.49 -46.31
C SER A 256 -30.65 12.19 -46.08
N ILE A 257 -30.38 13.25 -46.82
CA ILE A 257 -29.18 14.09 -46.66
C ILE A 257 -29.24 14.83 -45.32
N ALA A 258 -30.37 15.50 -45.02
CA ALA A 258 -30.54 16.22 -43.75
C ALA A 258 -30.36 15.31 -42.54
N SER A 259 -30.99 14.14 -42.58
CA SER A 259 -30.85 13.15 -41.51
C SER A 259 -29.44 12.53 -41.40
N SER A 260 -28.71 12.41 -42.53
CA SER A 260 -27.30 11.98 -42.49
C SER A 260 -26.39 13.04 -41.86
N LEU A 261 -26.65 14.34 -42.16
CA LEU A 261 -25.93 15.44 -41.51
C LEU A 261 -26.21 15.53 -40.02
N GLU A 262 -27.42 15.25 -39.60
CA GLU A 262 -27.78 15.18 -38.17
C GLU A 262 -27.00 14.05 -37.47
N GLU A 263 -26.89 12.85 -38.08
CA GLU A 263 -26.13 11.74 -37.54
C GLU A 263 -24.63 12.07 -37.41
N VAL A 264 -24.05 12.77 -38.39
CA VAL A 264 -22.66 13.27 -38.31
C VAL A 264 -22.50 14.27 -37.16
N ARG A 265 -23.47 15.17 -36.94
CA ARG A 265 -23.46 16.10 -35.80
C ARG A 265 -23.51 15.35 -34.46
N ASN A 266 -24.37 14.34 -34.38
CA ASN A 266 -24.49 13.46 -33.17
C ASN A 266 -23.20 12.72 -32.90
N MET A 267 -22.54 12.16 -33.93
CA MET A 267 -21.23 11.51 -33.81
C MET A 267 -20.14 12.47 -33.35
N ARG A 268 -20.12 13.70 -33.90
CA ARG A 268 -19.17 14.74 -33.47
C ARG A 268 -19.38 15.12 -32.00
N PHE A 269 -20.62 15.25 -31.56
CA PHE A 269 -20.96 15.50 -30.15
C PHE A 269 -20.52 14.35 -29.26
N LEU A 270 -20.78 13.10 -29.67
CA LEU A 270 -20.34 11.91 -28.92
C LEU A 270 -18.82 11.84 -28.79
N THR A 271 -18.06 12.01 -29.88
CA THR A 271 -16.61 11.96 -29.87
C THR A 271 -16.00 13.07 -29.01
N THR A 272 -16.54 14.29 -29.07
CA THR A 272 -16.09 15.39 -28.21
C THR A 272 -16.30 15.09 -26.75
N ASN A 273 -17.47 14.55 -26.39
CA ASN A 273 -17.76 14.17 -25.01
C ASN A 273 -16.88 13.00 -24.52
N LEU A 274 -16.62 12.01 -25.40
CA LEU A 274 -15.70 10.91 -25.08
C LEU A 274 -14.28 11.41 -24.83
N LEU A 275 -13.77 12.35 -25.66
CA LEU A 275 -12.46 12.96 -25.46
C LEU A 275 -12.39 13.76 -24.14
N ASN A 276 -13.43 14.53 -23.82
CA ASN A 276 -13.50 15.27 -22.56
C ASN A 276 -13.52 14.32 -21.35
N LEU A 277 -14.22 13.18 -21.46
CA LEU A 277 -14.28 12.16 -20.42
C LEU A 277 -12.99 11.33 -20.31
N ALA A 278 -12.20 11.19 -21.39
CA ALA A 278 -10.94 10.46 -21.41
C ALA A 278 -9.75 11.26 -20.84
N ARG A 279 -9.79 12.59 -20.89
CA ARG A 279 -8.76 13.50 -20.34
C ARG A 279 -8.70 13.50 -18.80
N ARG A 280 -8.92 12.36 -18.18
CA ARG A 280 -9.12 12.24 -16.73
C ARG A 280 -7.85 12.41 -15.89
N ASP A 281 -6.69 12.13 -16.43
CA ASP A 281 -5.45 12.09 -15.62
C ASP A 281 -4.92 13.46 -15.22
N ASP A 282 -5.25 14.52 -15.99
CA ASP A 282 -4.91 15.91 -15.64
C ASP A 282 -6.09 16.72 -15.04
N GLY A 283 -7.30 16.17 -15.02
CA GLY A 283 -8.54 16.88 -14.64
C GLY A 283 -8.93 18.00 -15.59
N ILE A 284 -10.19 18.41 -15.57
CA ILE A 284 -10.63 19.66 -16.21
C ILE A 284 -10.04 20.80 -15.38
N LYS A 285 -9.16 21.62 -15.98
CA LYS A 285 -8.60 22.81 -15.33
C LYS A 285 -9.48 24.02 -15.70
N PRO A 286 -10.27 24.58 -14.76
CA PRO A 286 -11.12 25.72 -15.06
C PRO A 286 -10.30 26.96 -15.41
N GLU A 287 -10.68 27.64 -16.47
CA GLU A 287 -10.16 28.95 -16.84
C GLU A 287 -11.09 30.03 -16.27
N LEU A 288 -10.72 30.57 -15.12
CA LEU A 288 -11.54 31.52 -14.40
C LEU A 288 -11.53 32.89 -15.11
N ALA A 289 -12.69 33.36 -15.51
CA ALA A 289 -12.93 34.64 -16.18
C ALA A 289 -14.11 35.37 -15.55
N GLU A 290 -14.22 36.67 -15.81
CA GLU A 290 -15.38 37.47 -15.42
C GLU A 290 -16.57 37.11 -16.29
N VAL A 291 -17.66 36.69 -15.69
CA VAL A 291 -18.92 36.35 -16.36
C VAL A 291 -19.97 37.42 -16.02
N PRO A 292 -20.34 38.22 -16.97
CA PRO A 292 -21.33 39.28 -16.78
C PRO A 292 -22.76 38.71 -16.67
N THR A 293 -23.65 39.46 -16.06
CA THR A 293 -25.08 39.07 -15.95
C THR A 293 -25.77 38.90 -17.29
N SER A 294 -25.35 39.62 -18.30
CA SER A 294 -25.86 39.50 -19.68
C SER A 294 -25.63 38.10 -20.28
N PHE A 295 -24.57 37.42 -19.90
CA PHE A 295 -24.32 36.02 -20.31
C PHE A 295 -25.50 35.12 -19.99
N PHE A 296 -26.04 35.21 -18.78
CA PHE A 296 -27.14 34.37 -18.33
C PHE A 296 -28.43 34.70 -19.11
N ASN A 297 -28.71 35.98 -19.27
CA ASN A 297 -29.91 36.43 -19.98
C ASN A 297 -29.87 35.94 -21.43
N THR A 298 -28.75 36.12 -22.14
CA THR A 298 -28.58 35.62 -23.51
C THR A 298 -28.72 34.10 -23.60
N THR A 299 -28.18 33.39 -22.64
CA THR A 299 -28.27 31.92 -22.58
C THR A 299 -29.72 31.48 -22.39
N PHE A 300 -30.44 32.10 -21.47
CA PHE A 300 -31.84 31.78 -21.19
C PHE A 300 -32.77 32.12 -22.35
N THR A 301 -32.57 33.26 -23.07
CA THR A 301 -33.33 33.58 -24.28
C THR A 301 -33.14 32.51 -25.36
N ASN A 302 -31.92 31.98 -25.51
CA ASN A 302 -31.70 30.87 -26.44
C ASN A 302 -32.42 29.58 -26.00
N TYR A 303 -32.45 29.30 -24.68
CA TYR A 303 -33.16 28.13 -24.18
C TYR A 303 -34.67 28.25 -24.32
N GLU A 304 -35.23 29.45 -24.17
CA GLU A 304 -36.65 29.74 -24.40
C GLU A 304 -37.05 29.45 -25.87
N MET A 305 -36.21 29.85 -26.82
CA MET A 305 -36.44 29.55 -28.24
C MET A 305 -36.42 28.03 -28.50
N ILE A 306 -35.40 27.32 -27.96
CA ILE A 306 -35.27 25.85 -28.09
C ILE A 306 -36.45 25.13 -27.43
N ALA A 307 -36.87 25.54 -26.25
CA ALA A 307 -38.01 24.95 -25.57
C ALA A 307 -39.30 25.14 -26.39
N SER A 308 -39.54 26.33 -26.91
CA SER A 308 -40.69 26.64 -27.77
C SER A 308 -40.71 25.80 -29.05
N GLU A 309 -39.56 25.61 -29.71
CA GLU A 309 -39.41 24.74 -30.89
C GLU A 309 -39.71 23.25 -30.57
N ASN A 310 -39.64 22.88 -29.34
CA ASN A 310 -39.92 21.52 -28.87
C ASN A 310 -41.28 21.42 -28.13
N ASP A 311 -42.17 22.40 -28.21
CA ASP A 311 -43.47 22.47 -27.56
C ASP A 311 -43.35 22.29 -26.01
N ARG A 312 -42.42 23.01 -25.36
CA ARG A 312 -42.25 23.06 -23.90
C ARG A 312 -42.39 24.48 -23.38
N VAL A 313 -42.98 24.60 -22.20
CA VAL A 313 -43.07 25.87 -21.48
C VAL A 313 -41.81 26.06 -20.66
N PHE A 314 -41.00 27.04 -21.04
CA PHE A 314 -39.76 27.36 -20.29
C PHE A 314 -39.94 28.65 -19.51
N ARG A 315 -39.61 28.57 -18.20
CA ARG A 315 -39.58 29.74 -17.36
C ARG A 315 -38.19 29.85 -16.76
N PHE A 316 -37.65 31.04 -16.66
CA PHE A 316 -36.35 31.25 -16.04
C PHE A 316 -36.38 32.46 -15.12
N GLU A 317 -35.54 32.38 -14.07
CA GLU A 317 -35.32 33.45 -13.13
C GLU A 317 -33.84 33.66 -12.90
N ASN A 318 -33.32 34.83 -13.31
CA ASN A 318 -31.95 35.25 -13.07
C ASN A 318 -31.90 36.18 -11.87
N ARG A 319 -31.42 35.65 -10.72
CA ARG A 319 -31.22 36.40 -9.45
C ARG A 319 -29.80 36.90 -9.31
N ILE A 320 -29.00 36.94 -10.37
CA ILE A 320 -27.61 37.40 -10.35
C ILE A 320 -27.59 38.86 -10.79
N HIS A 321 -27.20 39.76 -9.88
CA HIS A 321 -27.17 41.19 -10.11
C HIS A 321 -25.73 41.75 -10.25
N ARG A 322 -24.74 40.89 -10.33
CA ARG A 322 -23.32 41.26 -10.37
C ARG A 322 -22.51 40.32 -11.26
N THR A 323 -21.37 40.81 -11.76
CA THR A 323 -20.39 39.95 -12.42
C THR A 323 -19.82 38.95 -11.43
N ILE A 324 -19.68 37.70 -11.82
CA ILE A 324 -19.05 36.62 -11.05
C ILE A 324 -17.80 36.14 -11.77
N VAL A 325 -16.88 35.51 -11.04
CA VAL A 325 -15.67 34.93 -11.62
C VAL A 325 -15.77 33.40 -11.56
N THR A 326 -15.83 32.79 -12.72
CA THR A 326 -15.89 31.33 -12.93
C THR A 326 -15.47 31.01 -14.37
N ASP A 327 -15.43 29.73 -14.73
CA ASP A 327 -15.22 29.32 -16.12
C ASP A 327 -16.53 29.42 -16.90
N GLN A 328 -16.59 30.40 -17.82
CA GLN A 328 -17.79 30.68 -18.63
C GLN A 328 -18.16 29.52 -19.55
N LEU A 329 -17.16 28.82 -20.13
CA LEU A 329 -17.37 27.73 -21.08
C LEU A 329 -17.93 26.51 -20.37
N LEU A 330 -17.30 26.11 -19.26
CA LEU A 330 -17.76 25.00 -18.45
C LEU A 330 -19.13 25.25 -17.84
N LEU A 331 -19.38 26.49 -17.39
CA LEU A 331 -20.68 26.87 -16.85
C LEU A 331 -21.78 26.79 -17.94
N LYS A 332 -21.52 27.32 -19.15
CA LYS A 332 -22.44 27.20 -20.28
C LYS A 332 -22.72 25.73 -20.60
N GLN A 333 -21.69 24.91 -20.68
CA GLN A 333 -21.84 23.49 -20.96
C GLN A 333 -22.67 22.77 -19.89
N LEU A 334 -22.44 23.06 -18.63
CA LEU A 334 -23.22 22.52 -17.50
C LEU A 334 -24.70 22.91 -17.62
N MET A 335 -24.97 24.19 -17.82
CA MET A 335 -26.33 24.71 -17.99
C MET A 335 -27.04 24.03 -19.18
N THR A 336 -26.34 23.89 -20.31
CA THR A 336 -26.89 23.24 -21.52
C THR A 336 -27.19 21.75 -21.26
N ILE A 337 -26.31 21.01 -20.61
CA ILE A 337 -26.54 19.59 -20.27
C ILE A 337 -27.82 19.43 -19.41
N LEU A 338 -27.98 20.27 -18.40
CA LEU A 338 -29.16 20.20 -17.52
C LEU A 338 -30.44 20.59 -18.24
N PHE A 339 -30.40 21.63 -19.05
CA PHE A 339 -31.53 22.09 -19.87
C PHE A 339 -31.93 21.03 -20.91
N ASP A 340 -30.99 20.49 -21.67
CA ASP A 340 -31.26 19.45 -22.69
C ASP A 340 -31.88 18.19 -22.05
N ASN A 341 -31.44 17.81 -20.84
CA ASN A 341 -32.07 16.72 -20.10
C ASN A 341 -33.53 17.07 -19.72
N ALA A 342 -33.78 18.26 -19.23
CA ALA A 342 -35.14 18.69 -18.92
C ALA A 342 -36.05 18.65 -20.16
N VAL A 343 -35.63 19.25 -21.28
CA VAL A 343 -36.42 19.23 -22.56
C VAL A 343 -36.68 17.78 -23.00
N LYS A 344 -35.69 16.91 -22.89
CA LYS A 344 -35.76 15.52 -23.38
C LYS A 344 -36.74 14.66 -22.59
N TYR A 345 -36.78 14.84 -21.27
CA TYR A 345 -37.59 13.99 -20.39
C TYR A 345 -38.91 14.60 -19.96
N THR A 346 -39.19 15.83 -20.37
CA THR A 346 -40.50 16.50 -20.29
C THR A 346 -41.36 16.15 -21.50
N GLU A 347 -42.65 15.95 -21.29
CA GLU A 347 -43.62 15.69 -22.37
C GLU A 347 -44.03 17.00 -23.06
N GLU A 348 -44.73 16.93 -24.22
CA GLU A 348 -45.30 18.10 -24.91
C GLU A 348 -46.16 18.89 -23.92
N ASP A 349 -46.17 20.23 -24.04
CA ASP A 349 -46.78 21.17 -23.12
C ASP A 349 -46.29 21.12 -21.66
N GLY A 350 -45.21 20.36 -21.38
CA GLY A 350 -44.64 20.30 -20.05
C GLY A 350 -43.84 21.53 -19.67
N GLU A 351 -43.61 21.68 -18.38
CA GLU A 351 -43.00 22.87 -17.78
C GLU A 351 -41.56 22.60 -17.34
N ILE A 352 -40.67 23.55 -17.62
CA ILE A 352 -39.26 23.54 -17.21
C ILE A 352 -38.96 24.90 -16.57
N ASP A 353 -38.55 24.88 -15.31
CA ASP A 353 -38.13 26.07 -14.58
C ASP A 353 -36.61 26.04 -14.35
N PHE A 354 -35.94 27.16 -14.67
CA PHE A 354 -34.50 27.29 -14.46
C PHE A 354 -34.21 28.54 -13.65
N VAL A 355 -33.80 28.35 -12.40
CA VAL A 355 -33.46 29.44 -11.46
C VAL A 355 -31.96 29.47 -11.22
N ILE A 356 -31.38 30.66 -11.38
CA ILE A 356 -29.97 30.89 -11.07
C ILE A 356 -29.80 32.00 -10.05
N SER A 357 -28.98 31.76 -9.05
CA SER A 357 -28.70 32.72 -7.97
C SER A 357 -27.24 32.62 -7.52
N ALA A 358 -26.70 33.69 -6.98
CA ALA A 358 -25.34 33.73 -6.48
C ALA A 358 -25.24 34.39 -5.10
N THR A 359 -24.48 33.79 -4.23
CA THR A 359 -23.97 34.40 -2.99
C THR A 359 -22.53 34.87 -3.22
N ASP A 360 -21.86 35.41 -2.22
CA ASP A 360 -20.48 35.88 -2.36
C ASP A 360 -19.47 34.75 -2.71
N ARG A 361 -19.78 33.50 -2.36
CA ARG A 361 -18.87 32.38 -2.53
C ARG A 361 -19.39 31.27 -3.42
N ASN A 362 -20.68 31.23 -3.70
CA ASN A 362 -21.28 30.12 -4.41
C ASN A 362 -22.30 30.60 -5.44
N LEU A 363 -22.35 29.92 -6.57
CA LEU A 363 -23.39 29.97 -7.56
C LEU A 363 -24.31 28.76 -7.39
N TYR A 364 -25.59 28.97 -7.49
CA TYR A 364 -26.63 27.95 -7.39
C TYR A 364 -27.41 27.90 -8.69
N LEU A 365 -27.56 26.71 -9.24
CA LEU A 365 -28.42 26.41 -10.39
C LEU A 365 -29.50 25.45 -9.91
N LEU A 366 -30.73 25.75 -10.15
CA LEU A 366 -31.88 24.90 -9.91
C LEU A 366 -32.61 24.72 -11.26
N VAL A 367 -32.69 23.47 -11.70
CA VAL A 367 -33.42 23.09 -12.90
C VAL A 367 -34.49 22.09 -12.48
N SER A 368 -35.74 22.45 -12.65
CA SER A 368 -36.90 21.60 -12.36
C SER A 368 -37.73 21.34 -13.59
N ASP A 369 -38.18 20.12 -13.74
CA ASP A 369 -39.08 19.67 -14.79
C ASP A 369 -40.29 18.93 -14.17
N ASN A 370 -41.40 18.87 -14.91
CA ASN A 370 -42.57 18.08 -14.56
C ASN A 370 -42.65 16.76 -15.37
N GLY A 371 -41.50 16.27 -15.85
CA GLY A 371 -41.38 15.09 -16.68
C GLY A 371 -41.60 13.76 -15.96
N VAL A 372 -41.02 12.68 -16.51
CA VAL A 372 -41.25 11.32 -16.01
C VAL A 372 -40.67 11.04 -14.61
N GLY A 373 -39.73 11.86 -14.13
CA GLY A 373 -39.04 11.66 -12.86
C GLY A 373 -37.96 10.56 -12.92
N ILE A 374 -37.28 10.34 -11.79
CA ILE A 374 -36.18 9.38 -11.66
C ILE A 374 -36.41 8.54 -10.40
N SER A 375 -36.35 7.21 -10.52
CA SER A 375 -36.50 6.31 -9.39
C SER A 375 -35.40 6.51 -8.33
N THR A 376 -35.67 6.17 -7.07
CA THR A 376 -34.68 6.30 -5.97
C THR A 376 -33.43 5.47 -6.22
N GLU A 377 -33.56 4.32 -6.91
CA GLU A 377 -32.43 3.45 -7.23
C GLU A 377 -31.56 4.06 -8.35
N ASP A 378 -32.22 4.69 -9.35
CA ASP A 378 -31.55 5.27 -10.51
C ASP A 378 -30.82 6.58 -10.16
N LYS A 379 -31.33 7.36 -9.19
CA LYS A 379 -30.70 8.63 -8.77
C LYS A 379 -29.23 8.48 -8.38
N LYS A 380 -28.82 7.32 -7.90
CA LYS A 380 -27.41 7.03 -7.55
C LYS A 380 -26.56 6.72 -8.79
N LYS A 381 -27.19 6.27 -9.87
CA LYS A 381 -26.52 5.76 -11.07
C LYS A 381 -26.55 6.71 -12.27
N ILE A 382 -27.45 7.70 -12.28
CA ILE A 382 -27.60 8.63 -13.42
C ILE A 382 -26.33 9.43 -13.74
N PHE A 383 -25.40 9.54 -12.82
CA PHE A 383 -24.11 10.19 -13.02
C PHE A 383 -23.01 9.23 -13.51
N ASP A 384 -23.33 7.92 -13.59
CA ASP A 384 -22.41 6.93 -14.17
C ASP A 384 -22.38 7.08 -15.70
N ARG A 385 -21.21 6.84 -16.30
CA ARG A 385 -21.04 6.93 -17.76
C ARG A 385 -21.88 5.88 -18.47
N PHE A 386 -22.56 6.25 -19.55
CA PHE A 386 -23.44 5.41 -20.35
C PHE A 386 -24.67 4.85 -19.60
N TYR A 387 -24.92 5.32 -18.38
CA TYR A 387 -26.09 4.88 -17.64
C TYR A 387 -27.36 5.51 -18.21
N ARG A 388 -28.40 4.69 -18.33
CA ARG A 388 -29.70 5.09 -18.88
C ARG A 388 -30.79 4.30 -18.17
N VAL A 389 -31.84 4.98 -17.68
CA VAL A 389 -32.96 4.36 -16.96
C VAL A 389 -33.73 3.42 -17.86
N ASP A 390 -33.95 3.80 -19.13
CA ASP A 390 -34.64 2.98 -20.14
C ASP A 390 -33.89 3.02 -21.47
N LYS A 391 -33.22 1.90 -21.81
CA LYS A 391 -32.40 1.77 -23.02
C LYS A 391 -33.23 1.85 -24.32
N ALA A 392 -34.47 1.37 -24.30
CA ALA A 392 -35.31 1.30 -25.52
C ALA A 392 -35.93 2.66 -25.86
N ARG A 393 -36.56 3.31 -24.89
CA ARG A 393 -37.25 4.61 -25.08
C ARG A 393 -36.30 5.75 -25.36
N THR A 394 -35.06 5.67 -24.80
CA THR A 394 -34.08 6.76 -24.93
C THR A 394 -33.30 6.70 -26.23
N ARG A 395 -33.23 5.55 -26.96
CA ARG A 395 -32.66 5.50 -28.32
C ARG A 395 -33.44 6.34 -29.30
N GLN A 396 -34.76 6.39 -29.23
CA GLN A 396 -35.59 7.23 -30.07
C GLN A 396 -35.42 8.73 -29.80
N LYS A 397 -35.08 9.09 -28.55
CA LYS A 397 -34.87 10.50 -28.14
C LYS A 397 -33.39 10.94 -28.13
N GLY A 398 -32.47 10.17 -28.75
CA GLY A 398 -31.09 10.61 -29.08
C GLY A 398 -30.17 10.93 -27.87
N GLY A 399 -29.90 10.01 -26.94
CA GLY A 399 -28.96 10.29 -25.85
C GLY A 399 -28.01 9.14 -25.54
N PHE A 400 -26.73 9.46 -25.43
CA PHE A 400 -25.66 8.49 -25.23
C PHE A 400 -25.37 8.16 -23.73
N GLY A 401 -26.12 8.74 -22.77
CA GLY A 401 -25.87 8.55 -21.34
C GLY A 401 -24.56 9.17 -20.81
N LEU A 402 -24.03 10.16 -21.54
CA LEU A 402 -22.77 10.84 -21.18
C LEU A 402 -22.98 12.23 -20.56
N GLY A 403 -24.12 12.87 -20.79
CA GLY A 403 -24.37 14.24 -20.37
C GLY A 403 -24.26 14.45 -18.86
N LEU A 404 -25.01 13.71 -18.06
CA LEU A 404 -25.00 13.86 -16.60
C LEU A 404 -23.66 13.45 -15.98
N SER A 405 -22.95 12.48 -16.55
CA SER A 405 -21.60 12.15 -16.10
C SER A 405 -20.59 13.27 -16.39
N LEU A 406 -20.73 13.98 -17.50
CA LEU A 406 -19.96 15.18 -17.82
C LEU A 406 -20.36 16.37 -16.93
N ALA A 407 -21.66 16.57 -16.68
CA ALA A 407 -22.13 17.58 -15.73
C ALA A 407 -21.50 17.38 -14.35
N LYS A 408 -21.45 16.14 -13.84
CA LYS A 408 -20.79 15.80 -12.58
C LYS A 408 -19.30 16.14 -12.61
N GLN A 409 -18.58 15.84 -13.70
CA GLN A 409 -17.16 16.18 -13.81
C GLN A 409 -16.92 17.70 -13.86
N ILE A 410 -17.75 18.46 -14.58
CA ILE A 410 -17.68 19.92 -14.59
C ILE A 410 -17.90 20.50 -13.20
N VAL A 411 -18.92 20.00 -12.49
CA VAL A 411 -19.22 20.43 -11.12
C VAL A 411 -18.08 20.12 -10.17
N ASP A 412 -17.46 18.93 -10.28
CA ASP A 412 -16.32 18.54 -9.47
C ASP A 412 -15.08 19.41 -9.77
N ALA A 413 -14.84 19.73 -11.06
CA ALA A 413 -13.78 20.65 -11.48
C ALA A 413 -13.98 22.07 -10.93
N LEU A 414 -15.21 22.54 -10.87
CA LEU A 414 -15.60 23.83 -10.28
C LEU A 414 -15.75 23.76 -8.75
N LYS A 415 -15.30 22.67 -8.12
CA LYS A 415 -15.35 22.46 -6.67
C LYS A 415 -16.76 22.58 -6.09
N GLY A 416 -17.73 22.02 -6.82
CA GLY A 416 -19.14 22.09 -6.49
C GLY A 416 -19.76 20.77 -6.08
N THR A 417 -21.08 20.78 -5.97
CA THR A 417 -21.94 19.61 -5.71
C THR A 417 -23.15 19.65 -6.64
N ILE A 418 -23.56 18.48 -7.14
CA ILE A 418 -24.80 18.29 -7.89
C ILE A 418 -25.64 17.24 -7.19
N THR A 419 -26.92 17.53 -7.00
CA THR A 419 -27.89 16.63 -6.37
C THR A 419 -29.15 16.55 -7.21
N VAL A 420 -29.91 15.46 -7.05
CA VAL A 420 -31.15 15.22 -7.74
C VAL A 420 -32.27 14.89 -6.74
N LYS A 421 -33.43 15.54 -6.90
CA LYS A 421 -34.61 15.37 -6.06
C LYS A 421 -35.85 15.14 -6.92
N ASP A 422 -36.93 14.65 -6.27
CA ASP A 422 -38.23 14.54 -6.91
C ASP A 422 -38.89 15.91 -6.94
N ASN A 423 -39.49 16.26 -8.09
CA ASN A 423 -40.41 17.36 -8.20
C ASN A 423 -41.82 16.88 -7.89
N LYS A 424 -42.65 17.75 -7.33
CA LYS A 424 -44.09 17.43 -6.98
C LYS A 424 -45.02 18.20 -7.94
N PRO A 425 -46.06 17.55 -8.46
CA PRO A 425 -46.49 16.16 -8.19
C PRO A 425 -45.68 15.09 -8.94
N LYS A 426 -44.97 15.44 -9.98
CA LYS A 426 -44.16 14.55 -10.85
C LYS A 426 -43.01 15.36 -11.46
N GLY A 427 -41.86 14.71 -11.72
CA GLY A 427 -40.71 15.33 -12.39
C GLY A 427 -39.43 15.24 -11.58
N THR A 428 -38.43 16.01 -12.02
CA THR A 428 -37.07 15.99 -11.44
C THR A 428 -36.61 17.41 -11.11
N ILE A 429 -35.83 17.54 -10.03
CA ILE A 429 -35.13 18.76 -9.67
C ILE A 429 -33.63 18.45 -9.61
N PHE A 430 -32.83 19.11 -10.43
CA PHE A 430 -31.38 19.15 -10.30
C PHE A 430 -30.95 20.41 -9.57
N GLU A 431 -30.22 20.23 -8.48
CA GLU A 431 -29.63 21.32 -7.71
C GLU A 431 -28.12 21.26 -7.86
N VAL A 432 -27.53 22.34 -8.34
CA VAL A 432 -26.08 22.48 -8.46
C VAL A 432 -25.61 23.66 -7.61
N LYS A 433 -24.53 23.44 -6.89
CA LYS A 433 -23.79 24.47 -6.15
C LYS A 433 -22.35 24.42 -6.59
N ILE A 434 -21.78 25.52 -7.08
CA ILE A 434 -20.38 25.63 -7.47
C ILE A 434 -19.72 26.82 -6.76
N ALA A 435 -18.42 26.70 -6.48
CA ALA A 435 -17.65 27.79 -5.90
C ALA A 435 -17.38 28.87 -6.94
N ILE A 436 -17.59 30.14 -6.57
CA ILE A 436 -17.26 31.29 -7.38
C ILE A 436 -16.38 32.28 -6.62
N HIS A 437 -15.67 33.12 -7.35
CA HIS A 437 -14.90 34.20 -6.78
C HIS A 437 -15.57 35.55 -7.11
N THR A 438 -15.42 36.50 -6.22
CA THR A 438 -15.84 37.87 -6.48
C THR A 438 -14.69 38.57 -7.26
N PRO A 439 -15.00 39.38 -8.29
CA PRO A 439 -13.96 40.14 -8.97
C PRO A 439 -13.15 40.95 -7.94
N SER A 440 -11.84 40.79 -7.98
CA SER A 440 -10.96 41.62 -7.14
C SER A 440 -11.13 43.06 -7.56
N LYS A 441 -11.56 43.95 -6.65
CA LYS A 441 -11.51 45.39 -6.91
C LYS A 441 -10.05 45.72 -7.20
N LYS A 442 -9.70 45.97 -8.47
CA LYS A 442 -8.41 46.61 -8.80
C LYS A 442 -8.35 47.88 -7.99
N LYS A 443 -7.45 47.93 -6.99
CA LYS A 443 -7.05 49.19 -6.37
C LYS A 443 -6.53 50.05 -7.51
N LYS A 444 -7.27 51.12 -7.81
CA LYS A 444 -6.77 52.21 -8.64
C LYS A 444 -5.60 52.93 -7.95
#